data_fe84120d26956d12a47fd926a6fde990
#
_entry.id   fe84120d26956d12a47fd926a6fde990
#
_cell.length_a   1.000
_cell.length_b   1.000
_cell.length_c   1.000
_cell.angle_alpha   90.00
_cell.angle_beta   90.00
_cell.angle_gamma   90.00
#
_symmetry.space_group_name_H-M   'P 1'
#
loop_
_entity.id
_entity.type
_entity.pdbx_description
1 polymer ?
#
loop_
_entity_poly.entity_id
_entity_poly.type
_entity_poly.pdbx_seq_one_letter_code
_entity_poly.pdbx_strand_id
1 'polypeptide(L)'
;MTKFQILLDDITKIKFDAIVNAANSSLLGGGGIDGAIHKACGYGLLDECRHLNGCLTGKAKITKAYNLNEFGVYWVIHTVGPIYRHNCSEEKYLRSAYRSVLDVAANYSDYYSKQSNEILNKNLYRFSTNGLIGIRHKESLIRDLAEYIQDHPIKTIAFPSLSTGAYSYPLKEACNIALDEILAFIKNSPDVFDEIAMVCIDEKTYKMFQSLYTERL
;
A
#
# COMPACT_ATOMS: atom_id res chain seq x y z
N MET A 1 1.50 22.25 0.40
CA MET A 1 1.77 21.70 -0.95
C MET A 1 2.59 20.45 -0.80
N THR A 2 2.11 19.33 -1.32
CA THR A 2 2.75 18.01 -1.19
C THR A 2 4.16 17.99 -1.80
N LYS A 3 5.17 17.60 -1.04
CA LYS A 3 6.54 17.37 -1.54
C LYS A 3 6.59 16.02 -2.29
N PHE A 4 7.22 15.99 -3.45
CA PHE A 4 7.53 14.76 -4.17
C PHE A 4 9.04 14.56 -4.24
N GLN A 5 9.50 13.33 -3.96
CA GLN A 5 10.92 12.99 -4.08
C GLN A 5 11.15 11.55 -4.58
N ILE A 6 12.36 11.31 -5.06
CA ILE A 6 12.82 10.00 -5.52
C ILE A 6 14.03 9.62 -4.67
N LEU A 7 13.97 8.46 -4.04
CA LEU A 7 14.99 7.96 -3.10
C LEU A 7 15.63 6.68 -3.62
N LEU A 8 16.93 6.54 -3.42
CA LEU A 8 17.64 5.28 -3.59
C LEU A 8 17.83 4.68 -2.19
N ASP A 9 16.94 3.81 -1.78
CA ASP A 9 16.92 3.24 -0.44
C ASP A 9 16.09 1.94 -0.38
N ASP A 10 16.08 1.30 0.78
CA ASP A 10 15.23 0.16 1.12
C ASP A 10 13.94 0.66 1.79
N ILE A 11 12.79 0.44 1.14
CA ILE A 11 11.48 0.90 1.61
C ILE A 11 11.13 0.36 3.02
N THR A 12 11.75 -0.74 3.46
CA THR A 12 11.55 -1.29 4.81
C THR A 12 12.39 -0.60 5.89
N LYS A 13 13.24 0.36 5.51
CA LYS A 13 14.15 1.07 6.42
C LYS A 13 13.92 2.58 6.47
N ILE A 14 13.00 3.08 5.66
CA ILE A 14 12.63 4.50 5.63
C ILE A 14 11.48 4.78 6.60
N LYS A 15 11.40 6.03 7.04
CA LYS A 15 10.33 6.47 7.94
C LYS A 15 9.27 7.25 7.14
N PHE A 16 8.17 6.58 6.84
CA PHE A 16 6.95 7.12 6.22
C PHE A 16 5.73 6.54 6.93
N ASP A 17 4.65 7.29 7.08
CA ASP A 17 3.45 6.80 7.77
C ASP A 17 2.86 5.56 7.08
N ALA A 18 2.93 5.52 5.75
CA ALA A 18 2.52 4.38 4.94
C ALA A 18 3.59 4.00 3.91
N ILE A 19 3.78 2.69 3.73
CA ILE A 19 4.56 2.13 2.62
C ILE A 19 3.66 1.30 1.70
N VAL A 20 3.98 1.30 0.41
CA VAL A 20 3.24 0.52 -0.58
C VAL A 20 3.92 -0.81 -0.82
N ASN A 21 3.15 -1.88 -0.77
CA ASN A 21 3.59 -3.23 -1.11
C ASN A 21 3.16 -3.59 -2.54
N ALA A 22 4.12 -3.90 -3.42
CA ALA A 22 3.88 -4.51 -4.72
C ALA A 22 3.57 -6.00 -4.53
N ALA A 23 2.35 -6.29 -4.11
CA ALA A 23 1.89 -7.62 -3.73
C ALA A 23 1.45 -8.46 -4.94
N ASN A 24 1.35 -9.75 -4.73
CA ASN A 24 0.59 -10.64 -5.61
C ASN A 24 -0.90 -10.69 -5.21
N SER A 25 -1.73 -11.31 -6.05
CA SER A 25 -3.18 -11.35 -5.84
C SER A 25 -3.64 -12.08 -4.58
N SER A 26 -2.81 -12.95 -4.00
CA SER A 26 -3.15 -13.65 -2.75
C SER A 26 -2.95 -12.78 -1.50
N LEU A 27 -2.05 -11.80 -1.55
CA LEU A 27 -1.57 -10.98 -0.44
C LEU A 27 -0.83 -11.77 0.66
N LEU A 28 -0.43 -13.00 0.39
CA LEU A 28 0.17 -13.90 1.40
C LEU A 28 1.71 -13.91 1.37
N GLY A 29 2.29 -12.84 0.85
CA GLY A 29 3.73 -12.73 0.67
C GLY A 29 4.21 -13.40 -0.61
N GLY A 30 5.48 -13.20 -0.92
CA GLY A 30 6.12 -13.72 -2.13
C GLY A 30 7.61 -13.43 -2.12
N GLY A 31 8.17 -13.21 -3.31
CA GLY A 31 9.55 -12.80 -3.50
C GLY A 31 9.72 -11.28 -3.59
N GLY A 32 10.97 -10.84 -3.73
CA GLY A 32 11.30 -9.44 -3.92
C GLY A 32 10.82 -8.54 -2.78
N ILE A 33 10.23 -7.40 -3.13
CA ILE A 33 9.78 -6.40 -2.16
C ILE A 33 8.62 -6.91 -1.28
N ASP A 34 7.72 -7.71 -1.83
CA ASP A 34 6.60 -8.31 -1.08
C ASP A 34 7.13 -9.18 0.07
N GLY A 35 8.09 -10.06 -0.23
CA GLY A 35 8.76 -10.88 0.79
C GLY A 35 9.54 -10.05 1.82
N ALA A 36 10.22 -8.98 1.39
CA ALA A 36 10.97 -8.10 2.28
C ALA A 36 10.04 -7.38 3.26
N ILE A 37 8.92 -6.82 2.79
CA ILE A 37 7.93 -6.14 3.63
C ILE A 37 7.27 -7.14 4.60
N HIS A 38 6.84 -8.32 4.14
CA HIS A 38 6.29 -9.34 5.02
C HIS A 38 7.27 -9.78 6.12
N LYS A 39 8.55 -9.93 5.77
CA LYS A 39 9.60 -10.25 6.75
C LYS A 39 9.81 -9.13 7.76
N ALA A 40 9.82 -7.88 7.33
CA ALA A 40 10.03 -6.72 8.20
C ALA A 40 8.84 -6.48 9.14
N CYS A 41 7.61 -6.59 8.64
CA CYS A 41 6.39 -6.45 9.44
C CYS A 41 6.15 -7.64 10.39
N GLY A 42 6.69 -8.81 10.10
CA GLY A 42 6.50 -10.02 10.90
C GLY A 42 5.17 -10.73 10.67
N TYR A 43 4.89 -11.71 11.54
CA TYR A 43 3.74 -12.61 11.38
C TYR A 43 2.38 -11.91 11.40
N GLY A 44 2.24 -10.81 12.14
CA GLY A 44 0.99 -10.06 12.24
C GLY A 44 0.46 -9.59 10.87
N LEU A 45 1.36 -9.14 9.98
CA LEU A 45 0.98 -8.74 8.63
C LEU A 45 0.39 -9.90 7.83
N LEU A 46 1.04 -11.06 7.87
CA LEU A 46 0.56 -12.25 7.17
C LEU A 46 -0.80 -12.70 7.69
N ASP A 47 -1.00 -12.63 9.02
CA ASP A 47 -2.27 -13.01 9.63
C ASP A 47 -3.41 -12.07 9.22
N GLU A 48 -3.20 -10.77 9.24
CA GLU A 48 -4.18 -9.79 8.76
C GLU A 48 -4.48 -9.99 7.27
N CYS A 49 -3.46 -10.18 6.43
CA CYS A 49 -3.61 -10.42 4.99
C CYS A 49 -4.45 -11.66 4.65
N ARG A 50 -4.39 -12.73 5.45
CA ARG A 50 -5.24 -13.93 5.28
C ARG A 50 -6.73 -13.61 5.33
N HIS A 51 -7.11 -12.65 6.16
CA HIS A 51 -8.51 -12.25 6.32
C HIS A 51 -9.01 -11.32 5.20
N LEU A 52 -8.10 -10.76 4.41
CA LEU A 52 -8.44 -9.89 3.28
C LEU A 52 -8.99 -10.64 2.05
N ASN A 53 -8.75 -11.97 1.96
CA ASN A 53 -9.16 -12.80 0.82
C ASN A 53 -8.60 -12.29 -0.53
N GLY A 54 -7.34 -11.88 -0.55
CA GLY A 54 -6.64 -11.43 -1.74
C GLY A 54 -7.03 -10.03 -2.22
N CYS A 55 -6.46 -9.64 -3.36
CA CYS A 55 -6.71 -8.34 -4.00
C CYS A 55 -6.68 -8.52 -5.54
N LEU A 56 -7.59 -7.85 -6.24
CA LEU A 56 -7.64 -7.87 -7.70
C LEU A 56 -6.54 -6.97 -8.30
N THR A 57 -6.06 -7.33 -9.50
CA THR A 57 -5.13 -6.50 -10.26
C THR A 57 -5.69 -5.08 -10.46
N GLY A 58 -4.87 -4.08 -10.19
CA GLY A 58 -5.23 -2.66 -10.26
C GLY A 58 -6.02 -2.14 -9.05
N LYS A 59 -6.21 -2.95 -8.00
CA LYS A 59 -6.85 -2.55 -6.74
C LYS A 59 -5.86 -2.52 -5.60
N ALA A 60 -6.25 -1.90 -4.48
CA ALA A 60 -5.45 -1.84 -3.27
C ALA A 60 -6.26 -2.18 -2.02
N LYS A 61 -5.56 -2.64 -0.98
CA LYS A 61 -6.06 -2.91 0.38
C LYS A 61 -5.05 -2.41 1.38
N ILE A 62 -5.49 -2.12 2.60
CA ILE A 62 -4.64 -1.56 3.64
C ILE A 62 -4.60 -2.48 4.86
N THR A 63 -3.43 -2.55 5.51
CA THR A 63 -3.20 -3.25 6.78
C THR A 63 -2.35 -2.38 7.71
N LYS A 64 -2.27 -2.78 8.98
CA LYS A 64 -1.24 -2.28 9.90
C LYS A 64 0.15 -2.74 9.45
N ALA A 65 1.18 -2.02 9.88
CA ALA A 65 2.57 -2.35 9.57
C ALA A 65 3.29 -3.17 10.66
N TYR A 66 2.64 -3.42 11.80
CA TYR A 66 3.09 -4.29 12.90
C TYR A 66 4.51 -3.93 13.39
N ASN A 67 5.51 -4.81 13.23
CA ASN A 67 6.87 -4.56 13.74
C ASN A 67 7.52 -3.31 13.14
N LEU A 68 7.08 -2.84 11.96
CA LEU A 68 7.58 -1.59 11.39
C LEU A 68 7.08 -0.35 12.12
N ASN A 69 6.09 -0.46 13.02
CA ASN A 69 5.64 0.67 13.87
C ASN A 69 6.78 1.23 14.72
N GLU A 70 7.71 0.39 15.16
CA GLU A 70 8.90 0.81 15.92
C GLU A 70 9.83 1.74 15.10
N PHE A 71 9.73 1.68 13.78
CA PHE A 71 10.51 2.51 12.84
C PHE A 71 9.69 3.69 12.29
N GLY A 72 8.44 3.87 12.76
CA GLY A 72 7.56 4.96 12.35
C GLY A 72 6.83 4.73 11.03
N VAL A 73 6.68 3.46 10.64
CA VAL A 73 5.78 3.02 9.56
C VAL A 73 4.56 2.38 10.20
N TYR A 74 3.38 2.90 9.96
CA TYR A 74 2.15 2.43 10.62
C TYR A 74 1.24 1.62 9.70
N TRP A 75 1.32 1.88 8.39
CA TRP A 75 0.43 1.29 7.41
C TRP A 75 1.19 0.63 6.26
N VAL A 76 0.66 -0.50 5.79
CA VAL A 76 1.06 -1.11 4.51
C VAL A 76 -0.13 -1.07 3.57
N ILE A 77 0.03 -0.45 2.40
CA ILE A 77 -0.99 -0.46 1.35
C ILE A 77 -0.56 -1.46 0.28
N HIS A 78 -1.26 -2.57 0.22
CA HIS A 78 -1.00 -3.65 -0.73
C HIS A 78 -1.70 -3.37 -2.05
N THR A 79 -0.97 -3.36 -3.16
CA THR A 79 -1.56 -3.25 -4.49
C THR A 79 -1.02 -4.32 -5.41
N VAL A 80 -1.85 -4.76 -6.35
CA VAL A 80 -1.50 -5.79 -7.33
C VAL A 80 -1.36 -5.13 -8.70
N GLY A 81 -0.12 -4.96 -9.15
CA GLY A 81 0.16 -4.52 -10.50
C GLY A 81 -0.06 -5.64 -11.53
N PRO A 82 -0.15 -5.32 -12.82
CA PRO A 82 -0.29 -6.32 -13.88
C PRO A 82 1.01 -7.06 -14.15
N ILE A 83 0.89 -8.35 -14.53
CA ILE A 83 1.97 -9.09 -15.18
C ILE A 83 2.02 -8.63 -16.64
N TYR A 84 3.20 -8.22 -17.11
CA TYR A 84 3.36 -7.74 -18.48
C TYR A 84 3.34 -8.90 -19.49
N ARG A 85 2.39 -8.84 -20.43
CA ARG A 85 2.15 -9.86 -21.46
C ARG A 85 2.01 -9.28 -22.86
N HIS A 86 2.45 -8.03 -23.08
CA HIS A 86 2.37 -7.29 -24.33
C HIS A 86 0.94 -7.05 -24.83
N ASN A 87 -0.04 -6.83 -23.93
CA ASN A 87 -1.40 -6.48 -24.31
C ASN A 87 -1.80 -5.07 -23.80
N CYS A 88 -2.78 -4.45 -24.46
CA CYS A 88 -3.16 -3.06 -24.18
C CYS A 88 -3.87 -2.84 -22.82
N SER A 89 -4.26 -3.90 -22.11
CA SER A 89 -4.97 -3.76 -20.84
C SER A 89 -4.05 -3.50 -19.64
N GLU A 90 -2.77 -3.80 -19.79
CA GLU A 90 -1.79 -3.75 -18.70
C GLU A 90 -1.52 -2.34 -18.23
N GLU A 91 -1.44 -1.37 -19.17
CA GLU A 91 -1.30 0.05 -18.81
C GLU A 91 -2.46 0.52 -17.93
N LYS A 92 -3.70 0.20 -18.32
CA LYS A 92 -4.90 0.55 -17.57
C LYS A 92 -4.84 -0.01 -16.14
N TYR A 93 -4.39 -1.25 -15.96
CA TYR A 93 -4.27 -1.86 -14.63
C TYR A 93 -3.14 -1.26 -13.82
N LEU A 94 -2.00 -0.92 -14.43
CA LEU A 94 -0.89 -0.29 -13.72
C LEU A 94 -1.27 1.13 -13.25
N ARG A 95 -1.92 1.93 -14.11
CA ARG A 95 -2.49 3.23 -13.73
C ARG A 95 -3.51 3.08 -12.60
N SER A 96 -4.39 2.08 -12.71
CA SER A 96 -5.40 1.80 -11.67
C SER A 96 -4.76 1.40 -10.32
N ALA A 97 -3.63 0.69 -10.33
CA ALA A 97 -2.90 0.31 -9.12
C ALA A 97 -2.41 1.56 -8.37
N TYR A 98 -1.73 2.49 -9.06
CA TYR A 98 -1.29 3.76 -8.44
C TYR A 98 -2.46 4.59 -7.92
N ARG A 99 -3.52 4.77 -8.73
CA ARG A 99 -4.74 5.51 -8.31
C ARG A 99 -5.41 4.87 -7.09
N SER A 100 -5.53 3.54 -7.09
CA SER A 100 -6.15 2.83 -5.96
C SER A 100 -5.36 2.97 -4.67
N VAL A 101 -4.02 2.99 -4.75
CA VAL A 101 -3.16 3.24 -3.58
C VAL A 101 -3.36 4.65 -3.05
N LEU A 102 -3.33 5.66 -3.93
CA LEU A 102 -3.50 7.07 -3.55
C LEU A 102 -4.89 7.31 -2.94
N ASP A 103 -5.94 6.71 -3.51
CA ASP A 103 -7.31 6.78 -2.97
C ASP A 103 -7.42 6.11 -1.59
N VAL A 104 -6.88 4.89 -1.45
CA VAL A 104 -6.84 4.19 -0.15
C VAL A 104 -6.06 5.00 0.89
N ALA A 105 -4.91 5.57 0.53
CA ALA A 105 -4.11 6.36 1.46
C ALA A 105 -4.81 7.67 1.87
N ALA A 106 -5.44 8.37 0.92
CA ALA A 106 -6.16 9.62 1.18
C ALA A 106 -7.41 9.41 2.06
N ASN A 107 -8.04 8.24 1.95
CA ASN A 107 -9.27 7.88 2.67
C ASN A 107 -9.04 6.67 3.60
N TYR A 108 -7.83 6.51 4.15
CA TYR A 108 -7.38 5.32 4.87
C TYR A 108 -8.30 4.93 6.03
N SER A 109 -8.83 5.89 6.76
CA SER A 109 -9.75 5.69 7.89
C SER A 109 -11.01 4.94 7.46
N ASP A 110 -11.65 5.38 6.39
CA ASP A 110 -12.87 4.75 5.90
C ASP A 110 -12.61 3.36 5.30
N TYR A 111 -11.52 3.25 4.51
CA TYR A 111 -11.11 1.97 3.92
C TYR A 111 -10.79 0.93 4.98
N TYR A 112 -9.97 1.28 5.97
CA TYR A 112 -9.55 0.36 7.00
C TYR A 112 -10.71 0.00 7.96
N SER A 113 -11.55 0.97 8.33
CA SER A 113 -12.74 0.73 9.15
C SER A 113 -13.73 -0.20 8.46
N LYS A 114 -14.02 0.03 7.19
CA LYS A 114 -14.91 -0.84 6.40
C LYS A 114 -14.35 -2.26 6.28
N GLN A 115 -13.09 -2.38 5.90
CA GLN A 115 -12.40 -3.67 5.75
C GLN A 115 -12.38 -4.47 7.06
N SER A 116 -12.04 -3.81 8.17
CA SER A 116 -12.02 -4.44 9.50
C SER A 116 -13.40 -4.87 9.97
N ASN A 117 -14.43 -4.07 9.73
CA ASN A 117 -15.81 -4.43 10.03
C ASN A 117 -16.29 -5.64 9.23
N GLU A 118 -15.90 -5.76 7.96
CA GLU A 118 -16.21 -6.94 7.14
C GLU A 118 -15.54 -8.21 7.72
N ILE A 119 -14.29 -8.09 8.15
CA ILE A 119 -13.53 -9.19 8.77
C ILE A 119 -14.19 -9.60 10.12
N LEU A 120 -14.49 -8.62 10.97
CA LEU A 120 -15.12 -8.86 12.27
C LEU A 120 -16.49 -9.51 12.11
N ASN A 121 -17.30 -9.07 11.18
CA ASN A 121 -18.63 -9.65 10.93
C ASN A 121 -18.55 -11.10 10.45
N LYS A 122 -17.61 -11.42 9.54
CA LYS A 122 -17.39 -12.80 9.06
C LYS A 122 -16.95 -13.74 10.21
N ASN A 123 -16.10 -13.27 11.12
CA ASN A 123 -15.60 -14.07 12.23
C ASN A 123 -16.64 -14.25 13.35
N LEU A 124 -17.52 -13.27 13.58
CA LEU A 124 -18.60 -13.39 14.57
C LEU A 124 -19.62 -14.49 14.21
N TYR A 125 -19.89 -14.75 12.94
CA TYR A 125 -20.72 -15.87 12.51
C TYR A 125 -20.12 -17.24 12.90
N ARG A 126 -18.80 -17.35 13.08
CA ARG A 126 -18.13 -18.57 13.54
C ARG A 126 -18.15 -18.75 15.07
N PHE A 127 -18.36 -17.67 15.86
CA PHE A 127 -18.32 -17.67 17.31
C PHE A 127 -19.68 -17.43 17.97
N SER A 128 -20.78 -17.51 17.25
CA SER A 128 -22.11 -17.10 17.70
C SER A 128 -22.77 -18.01 18.74
N THR A 129 -22.04 -18.96 19.33
CA THR A 129 -22.55 -19.81 20.41
C THR A 129 -22.49 -19.18 21.80
N ASN A 130 -21.81 -18.02 21.99
CA ASN A 130 -21.69 -17.32 23.29
C ASN A 130 -21.99 -15.81 23.17
N GLY A 131 -23.23 -15.45 22.87
CA GLY A 131 -23.70 -14.13 22.43
C GLY A 131 -23.21 -12.89 23.21
N LEU A 132 -23.09 -12.89 24.53
CA LEU A 132 -22.74 -11.70 25.33
C LEU A 132 -21.22 -11.41 25.38
N ILE A 133 -20.39 -12.45 25.39
CA ILE A 133 -18.93 -12.30 25.44
C ILE A 133 -18.43 -11.81 24.08
N GLY A 134 -19.02 -12.28 22.98
CA GLY A 134 -18.68 -11.86 21.62
C GLY A 134 -18.98 -10.37 21.34
N ILE A 135 -20.05 -9.82 21.89
CA ILE A 135 -20.44 -8.40 21.68
C ILE A 135 -19.46 -7.46 22.39
N ARG A 136 -19.14 -7.71 23.66
CA ARG A 136 -18.20 -6.88 24.44
C ARG A 136 -16.80 -6.90 23.84
N HIS A 137 -16.35 -8.04 23.36
CA HIS A 137 -15.04 -8.15 22.70
C HIS A 137 -15.02 -7.41 21.36
N LYS A 138 -16.13 -7.43 20.60
CA LYS A 138 -16.25 -6.66 19.36
C LYS A 138 -16.19 -5.14 19.60
N GLU A 139 -16.87 -4.64 20.63
CA GLU A 139 -16.86 -3.22 20.99
C GLU A 139 -15.45 -2.75 21.40
N SER A 140 -14.71 -3.56 22.16
CA SER A 140 -13.31 -3.28 22.48
C SER A 140 -12.45 -3.20 21.22
N LEU A 141 -12.54 -4.20 20.34
CA LEU A 141 -11.78 -4.22 19.09
C LEU A 141 -12.09 -3.04 18.18
N ILE A 142 -13.35 -2.60 18.10
CA ILE A 142 -13.73 -1.42 17.32
C ILE A 142 -13.13 -0.14 17.91
N ARG A 143 -13.09 -0.05 19.24
CA ARG A 143 -12.47 1.09 19.93
C ARG A 143 -10.97 1.14 19.69
N ASP A 144 -10.26 0.02 19.92
CA ASP A 144 -8.82 -0.09 19.70
C ASP A 144 -8.45 0.22 18.25
N LEU A 145 -9.35 -0.12 17.31
CA LEU A 145 -9.21 0.20 15.91
C LEU A 145 -9.35 1.72 15.64
N ALA A 146 -10.36 2.34 16.25
CA ALA A 146 -10.59 3.77 16.09
C ALA A 146 -9.44 4.60 16.68
N GLU A 147 -8.92 4.20 17.84
CA GLU A 147 -7.74 4.80 18.47
C GLU A 147 -6.51 4.66 17.55
N TYR A 148 -6.25 3.46 17.02
CA TYR A 148 -5.12 3.25 16.10
C TYR A 148 -5.21 4.15 14.85
N ILE A 149 -6.39 4.28 14.25
CA ILE A 149 -6.61 5.15 13.08
C ILE A 149 -6.35 6.62 13.44
N GLN A 150 -6.84 7.06 14.60
CA GLN A 150 -6.69 8.44 15.05
C GLN A 150 -5.23 8.80 15.36
N ASP A 151 -4.49 7.86 15.98
CA ASP A 151 -3.11 8.09 16.41
C ASP A 151 -2.10 8.01 15.27
N HIS A 152 -2.48 7.39 14.14
CA HIS A 152 -1.58 7.15 13.02
C HIS A 152 -2.13 7.69 11.68
N PRO A 153 -2.28 9.03 11.54
CA PRO A 153 -2.70 9.62 10.28
C PRO A 153 -1.68 9.38 9.18
N ILE A 154 -2.14 9.15 7.95
CA ILE A 154 -1.27 9.05 6.77
C ILE A 154 -1.04 10.45 6.21
N LYS A 155 0.14 10.99 6.44
CA LYS A 155 0.63 12.26 5.89
C LYS A 155 1.76 12.05 4.88
N THR A 156 2.47 10.94 5.02
CA THR A 156 3.60 10.58 4.17
C THR A 156 3.43 9.17 3.61
N ILE A 157 3.71 8.99 2.31
CA ILE A 157 3.57 7.70 1.64
C ILE A 157 4.74 7.42 0.71
N ALA A 158 5.27 6.19 0.78
CA ALA A 158 6.37 5.72 -0.05
C ALA A 158 5.95 4.58 -0.97
N PHE A 159 6.28 4.72 -2.25
CA PHE A 159 5.97 3.75 -3.31
C PHE A 159 7.23 3.05 -3.80
N PRO A 160 7.20 1.76 -4.04
CA PRO A 160 8.17 1.09 -4.90
C PRO A 160 7.79 1.26 -6.38
N SER A 161 8.68 0.87 -7.28
CA SER A 161 8.32 0.71 -8.69
C SER A 161 7.43 -0.52 -8.88
N LEU A 162 6.16 -0.31 -9.26
CA LEU A 162 5.18 -1.39 -9.43
C LEU A 162 5.41 -2.16 -10.74
N SER A 163 5.26 -3.46 -10.70
CA SER A 163 5.33 -4.41 -11.83
C SER A 163 6.69 -4.53 -12.55
N THR A 164 7.73 -3.79 -12.16
CA THR A 164 9.04 -3.75 -12.85
C THR A 164 9.98 -4.90 -12.47
N GLY A 165 9.68 -5.65 -11.42
CA GLY A 165 10.41 -6.85 -10.99
C GLY A 165 9.92 -8.11 -11.70
N ALA A 166 9.46 -9.10 -10.94
CA ALA A 166 8.99 -10.40 -11.44
C ALA A 166 7.86 -10.30 -12.49
N TYR A 167 7.11 -9.20 -12.52
CA TYR A 167 6.05 -8.97 -13.50
C TYR A 167 6.54 -8.36 -14.82
N SER A 168 7.84 -8.05 -14.93
CA SER A 168 8.55 -7.71 -16.16
C SER A 168 7.95 -6.56 -17.00
N TYR A 169 7.25 -5.62 -16.36
CA TYR A 169 6.77 -4.43 -17.05
C TYR A 169 7.98 -3.58 -17.52
N PRO A 170 8.01 -3.04 -18.76
CA PRO A 170 9.11 -2.23 -19.26
C PRO A 170 9.37 -1.03 -18.34
N LEU A 171 10.59 -0.90 -17.84
CA LEU A 171 10.94 0.04 -16.78
C LEU A 171 10.58 1.49 -17.12
N LYS A 172 10.96 1.96 -18.32
CA LYS A 172 10.69 3.35 -18.75
C LYS A 172 9.20 3.65 -18.79
N GLU A 173 8.40 2.72 -19.32
CA GLU A 173 6.94 2.87 -19.42
C GLU A 173 6.30 2.86 -18.03
N ALA A 174 6.72 1.92 -17.16
CA ALA A 174 6.23 1.86 -15.78
C ALA A 174 6.55 3.12 -14.98
N CYS A 175 7.78 3.67 -15.12
CA CYS A 175 8.16 4.92 -14.46
C CYS A 175 7.35 6.11 -14.97
N ASN A 176 7.08 6.19 -16.27
CA ASN A 176 6.22 7.24 -16.84
C ASN A 176 4.81 7.17 -16.23
N ILE A 177 4.22 5.98 -16.21
CA ILE A 177 2.88 5.77 -15.64
C ILE A 177 2.85 6.18 -14.16
N ALA A 178 3.84 5.77 -13.36
CA ALA A 178 3.94 6.13 -11.97
C ALA A 178 3.98 7.65 -11.75
N LEU A 179 4.87 8.35 -12.49
CA LEU A 179 5.00 9.80 -12.42
C LEU A 179 3.73 10.50 -12.87
N ASP A 180 3.10 10.07 -13.97
CA ASP A 180 1.85 10.66 -14.47
C ASP A 180 0.75 10.59 -13.40
N GLU A 181 0.55 9.42 -12.77
CA GLU A 181 -0.53 9.24 -11.80
C GLU A 181 -0.26 9.98 -10.48
N ILE A 182 0.98 9.93 -9.97
CA ILE A 182 1.35 10.59 -8.71
C ILE A 182 1.33 12.12 -8.88
N LEU A 183 1.93 12.66 -9.95
CA LEU A 183 1.97 14.09 -10.16
C LEU A 183 0.58 14.67 -10.47
N ALA A 184 -0.26 13.93 -11.21
CA ALA A 184 -1.66 14.31 -11.41
C ALA A 184 -2.44 14.35 -10.09
N PHE A 185 -2.21 13.37 -9.19
CA PHE A 185 -2.84 13.39 -7.87
C PHE A 185 -2.38 14.60 -7.05
N ILE A 186 -1.08 14.87 -6.98
CA ILE A 186 -0.53 16.03 -6.25
C ILE A 186 -1.12 17.34 -6.78
N LYS A 187 -1.23 17.48 -8.10
CA LYS A 187 -1.82 18.67 -8.73
C LYS A 187 -3.28 18.87 -8.36
N ASN A 188 -4.07 17.78 -8.31
CA ASN A 188 -5.50 17.84 -8.05
C ASN A 188 -5.85 17.87 -6.56
N SER A 189 -4.93 17.42 -5.70
CA SER A 189 -5.13 17.27 -4.26
C SER A 189 -3.85 17.65 -3.48
N PRO A 190 -3.40 18.92 -3.55
CA PRO A 190 -2.05 19.34 -3.12
C PRO A 190 -1.80 19.30 -1.61
N ASP A 191 -2.86 19.21 -0.81
CA ASP A 191 -2.78 19.33 0.66
C ASP A 191 -3.19 18.04 1.39
N VAL A 192 -3.36 16.92 0.65
CA VAL A 192 -3.73 15.63 1.25
C VAL A 192 -2.54 15.01 1.96
N PHE A 193 -1.36 15.03 1.33
CA PHE A 193 -0.12 14.51 1.90
C PHE A 193 0.91 15.61 2.08
N ASP A 194 1.75 15.49 3.10
CA ASP A 194 2.93 16.32 3.27
C ASP A 194 4.03 15.89 2.30
N GLU A 195 4.16 14.56 2.09
CA GLU A 195 5.20 13.99 1.25
C GLU A 195 4.78 12.69 0.56
N ILE A 196 5.13 12.56 -0.73
CA ILE A 196 5.06 11.31 -1.50
C ILE A 196 6.46 11.00 -2.03
N ALA A 197 6.96 9.76 -1.81
CA ALA A 197 8.25 9.32 -2.31
C ALA A 197 8.13 8.11 -3.25
N MET A 198 8.95 8.12 -4.32
CA MET A 198 9.31 6.91 -5.05
C MET A 198 10.60 6.36 -4.46
N VAL A 199 10.58 5.12 -3.98
CA VAL A 199 11.74 4.45 -3.36
C VAL A 199 12.24 3.34 -4.27
N CYS A 200 13.48 3.47 -4.72
CA CYS A 200 14.13 2.56 -5.62
C CYS A 200 15.24 1.82 -4.87
N ILE A 201 15.25 0.48 -4.96
CA ILE A 201 16.29 -0.34 -4.35
C ILE A 201 17.57 -0.41 -5.20
N ASP A 202 17.49 -0.07 -6.47
CA ASP A 202 18.60 -0.13 -7.42
C ASP A 202 18.81 1.19 -8.18
N GLU A 203 20.07 1.46 -8.54
CA GLU A 203 20.45 2.69 -9.26
C GLU A 203 19.82 2.84 -10.65
N LYS A 204 19.55 1.74 -11.35
CA LYS A 204 18.98 1.78 -12.70
C LYS A 204 17.57 2.36 -12.64
N THR A 205 16.75 1.86 -11.72
CA THR A 205 15.39 2.35 -11.48
C THR A 205 15.40 3.78 -10.98
N TYR A 206 16.27 4.11 -10.03
CA TYR A 206 16.45 5.45 -9.50
C TYR A 206 16.80 6.49 -10.59
N LYS A 207 17.83 6.21 -11.39
CA LYS A 207 18.25 7.10 -12.50
C LYS A 207 17.15 7.26 -13.56
N MET A 208 16.39 6.21 -13.84
CA MET A 208 15.25 6.27 -14.77
C MET A 208 14.17 7.23 -14.24
N PHE A 209 13.75 7.10 -12.99
CA PHE A 209 12.79 8.03 -12.37
C PHE A 209 13.31 9.47 -12.35
N GLN A 210 14.57 9.69 -11.97
CA GLN A 210 15.15 11.03 -11.93
C GLN A 210 15.17 11.70 -13.31
N SER A 211 15.62 10.99 -14.35
CA SER A 211 15.64 11.52 -15.73
C SER A 211 14.24 11.91 -16.17
N LEU A 212 13.27 11.01 -16.04
CA LEU A 212 11.90 11.25 -16.46
C LEU A 212 11.19 12.34 -15.65
N TYR A 213 11.52 12.48 -14.37
CA TYR A 213 10.97 13.54 -13.53
C TYR A 213 11.55 14.91 -13.91
N THR A 214 12.86 14.98 -14.17
CA THR A 214 13.51 16.23 -14.64
C THR A 214 12.94 16.72 -15.97
N GLU A 215 12.53 15.82 -16.87
CA GLU A 215 11.87 16.16 -18.13
C GLU A 215 10.47 16.80 -17.96
N ARG A 216 9.87 16.70 -16.76
CA ARG A 216 8.52 17.20 -16.42
C ARG A 216 8.52 18.51 -15.62
N LEU A 217 9.70 18.93 -15.12
CA LEU A 217 9.90 20.21 -14.40
C LEU A 217 10.12 21.37 -15.37
#